data_83b23def56e2511b5ec906c3a44be6f9
#
_entry.id   83b23def56e2511b5ec906c3a44be6f9
#
_cell.length_a   1.000
_cell.length_b   1.000
_cell.length_c   1.000
_cell.angle_alpha   90.00
_cell.angle_beta   90.00
_cell.angle_gamma   90.00
#
_symmetry.space_group_name_H-M   'P 1'
#
loop_
_entity.id
_entity.type
_entity.pdbx_description
1 polymer ?
#
loop_
_entity_poly.entity_id
_entity_poly.type
_entity_poly.pdbx_seq_one_letter_code
_entity_poly.pdbx_strand_id
1 'polypeptide(L)'
;MINIFDIRYLNLVNQFNTQMTNKSKKILSEISAGELLDKISILEIKLDKIKSKDSQEEINKEYIILKKAQDLNIKSSEKIKQLFREIKEVNQNLWEVENRIRMCEKKKDFGKKFIELSRAVYFNNDKRAKIKSEINEILGSNIKEIKQYADY
;
A
#
# COMPACT_ATOMS: atom_id res chain seq x y z
N MET A 1 16.27 -40.55 33.20
CA MET A 1 16.81 -39.34 33.88
C MET A 1 16.71 -38.17 32.90
N ILE A 2 15.79 -37.25 33.15
CA ILE A 2 15.63 -36.03 32.32
C ILE A 2 16.76 -35.09 32.76
N ASN A 3 17.55 -34.66 31.78
CA ASN A 3 18.75 -33.85 32.04
C ASN A 3 18.34 -32.44 32.53
N ILE A 4 19.00 -31.93 33.55
CA ILE A 4 18.74 -30.60 34.17
C ILE A 4 18.89 -29.47 33.12
N PHE A 5 19.64 -29.68 32.01
CA PHE A 5 19.76 -28.76 30.89
C PHE A 5 18.45 -28.65 30.09
N ASP A 6 17.69 -29.74 29.93
CA ASP A 6 16.42 -29.74 29.20
C ASP A 6 15.34 -28.98 29.95
N ILE A 7 15.33 -29.03 31.28
CA ILE A 7 14.35 -28.30 32.11
C ILE A 7 14.64 -26.80 32.09
N ARG A 8 15.89 -26.40 32.07
CA ARG A 8 16.27 -24.97 31.97
C ARG A 8 15.95 -24.39 30.60
N TYR A 9 16.19 -25.16 29.53
CA TYR A 9 15.86 -24.76 28.17
C TYR A 9 14.36 -24.61 27.99
N LEU A 10 13.56 -25.58 28.47
CA LEU A 10 12.09 -25.52 28.42
C LEU A 10 11.54 -24.34 29.25
N ASN A 11 12.12 -24.05 30.42
CA ASN A 11 11.72 -22.89 31.19
C ASN A 11 12.10 -21.56 30.55
N LEU A 12 13.26 -21.46 29.87
CA LEU A 12 13.64 -20.28 29.09
C LEU A 12 12.68 -20.07 27.91
N VAL A 13 12.37 -21.12 27.17
CA VAL A 13 11.42 -21.07 26.04
C VAL A 13 10.02 -20.69 26.52
N ASN A 14 9.57 -21.22 27.66
CA ASN A 14 8.30 -20.86 28.27
C ASN A 14 8.28 -19.43 28.83
N GLN A 15 9.37 -18.94 29.41
CA GLN A 15 9.49 -17.52 29.80
C GLN A 15 9.48 -16.58 28.58
N PHE A 16 10.16 -16.92 27.51
CA PHE A 16 10.08 -16.16 26.24
C PHE A 16 8.66 -16.17 25.66
N ASN A 17 7.95 -17.29 25.72
CA ASN A 17 6.57 -17.41 25.25
C ASN A 17 5.56 -16.69 26.16
N THR A 18 5.80 -16.58 27.45
CA THR A 18 4.89 -15.90 28.40
C THR A 18 5.05 -14.38 28.37
N GLN A 19 6.20 -13.84 27.93
CA GLN A 19 6.38 -12.40 27.69
C GLN A 19 5.84 -11.91 26.33
N MET A 20 5.32 -12.83 25.51
CA MET A 20 4.69 -12.51 24.21
C MET A 20 3.20 -12.24 24.32
N THR A 21 2.73 -11.74 25.45
CA THR A 21 1.34 -11.33 25.61
C THR A 21 1.09 -10.03 24.82
N ASN A 22 0.28 -10.13 23.77
CA ASN A 22 -0.42 -9.02 23.08
C ASN A 22 0.38 -8.01 22.24
N LYS A 23 1.58 -8.30 21.76
CA LYS A 23 2.09 -7.59 20.59
C LYS A 23 1.63 -8.31 19.34
N SER A 24 0.85 -7.63 18.47
CA SER A 24 0.47 -8.16 17.18
C SER A 24 1.74 -8.65 16.47
N LYS A 25 1.75 -9.92 16.05
CA LYS A 25 2.91 -10.49 15.37
C LYS A 25 3.14 -9.71 14.08
N LYS A 26 4.36 -9.22 13.89
CA LYS A 26 4.77 -8.56 12.65
C LYS A 26 4.68 -9.59 11.51
N ILE A 27 3.84 -9.30 10.53
CA ILE A 27 3.71 -10.12 9.32
C ILE A 27 4.64 -9.54 8.26
N LEU A 28 5.54 -10.37 7.73
CA LEU A 28 6.44 -10.00 6.65
C LEU A 28 6.02 -10.76 5.40
N SER A 29 5.90 -10.02 4.29
CA SER A 29 5.61 -10.57 2.98
C SER A 29 6.44 -9.83 1.93
N GLU A 30 6.93 -10.55 0.92
CA GLU A 30 7.53 -9.93 -0.25
C GLU A 30 6.47 -9.19 -1.04
N ILE A 31 6.77 -7.96 -1.48
CA ILE A 31 5.91 -7.16 -2.36
C ILE A 31 6.72 -6.65 -3.55
N SER A 32 6.06 -6.35 -4.66
CA SER A 32 6.72 -5.77 -5.82
C SER A 32 7.10 -4.30 -5.58
N ALA A 33 8.10 -3.81 -6.32
CA ALA A 33 8.52 -2.41 -6.25
C ALA A 33 7.38 -1.45 -6.64
N GLY A 34 6.58 -1.82 -7.65
CA GLY A 34 5.41 -1.04 -8.07
C GLY A 34 4.35 -0.93 -6.97
N GLU A 35 4.09 -2.04 -6.26
CA GLU A 35 3.17 -2.03 -5.11
C GLU A 35 3.68 -1.15 -3.96
N LEU A 36 4.98 -1.24 -3.65
CA LEU A 36 5.60 -0.43 -2.61
C LEU A 36 5.47 1.07 -2.93
N LEU A 37 5.81 1.48 -4.15
CA LEU A 37 5.76 2.89 -4.56
C LEU A 37 4.31 3.40 -4.66
N ASP A 38 3.38 2.59 -5.16
CA ASP A 38 1.96 2.90 -5.17
C ASP A 38 1.44 3.18 -3.76
N LYS A 39 1.72 2.27 -2.82
CA LYS A 39 1.30 2.41 -1.43
C LYS A 39 1.89 3.64 -0.74
N ILE A 40 3.16 3.95 -0.98
CA ILE A 40 3.80 5.17 -0.47
C ILE A 40 3.10 6.42 -1.00
N SER A 41 2.79 6.46 -2.31
CA SER A 41 2.10 7.60 -2.92
C SER A 41 0.70 7.83 -2.32
N ILE A 42 -0.04 6.75 -2.01
CA ILE A 42 -1.33 6.82 -1.34
C ILE A 42 -1.20 7.37 0.08
N LEU A 43 -0.16 6.94 0.83
CA LEU A 43 0.08 7.43 2.18
C LEU A 43 0.44 8.92 2.19
N GLU A 44 1.22 9.41 1.20
CA GLU A 44 1.49 10.83 1.04
C GLU A 44 0.20 11.65 0.79
N ILE A 45 -0.71 11.13 -0.02
CA ILE A 45 -2.03 11.76 -0.24
C ILE A 45 -2.84 11.79 1.04
N LYS A 46 -2.86 10.68 1.79
CA LYS A 46 -3.58 10.60 3.07
C LYS A 46 -3.02 11.59 4.09
N LEU A 47 -1.71 11.73 4.20
CA LEU A 47 -1.07 12.71 5.10
C LEU A 47 -1.43 14.15 4.74
N ASP A 48 -1.61 14.45 3.45
CA ASP A 48 -2.06 15.77 2.99
C ASP A 48 -3.55 16.02 3.29
N LYS A 49 -4.41 15.03 3.02
CA LYS A 49 -5.88 15.21 3.01
C LYS A 49 -6.54 14.98 4.38
N ILE A 50 -6.04 14.06 5.20
CA ILE A 50 -6.63 13.67 6.48
C ILE A 50 -6.09 14.60 7.58
N LYS A 51 -7.00 15.21 8.37
CA LYS A 51 -6.62 16.19 9.40
C LYS A 51 -6.74 15.67 10.83
N SER A 52 -7.34 14.49 11.05
CA SER A 52 -7.41 13.86 12.36
C SER A 52 -6.01 13.48 12.84
N LYS A 53 -5.61 13.96 14.01
CA LYS A 53 -4.28 13.72 14.59
C LYS A 53 -4.00 12.24 14.79
N ASP A 54 -4.94 11.49 15.37
CA ASP A 54 -4.79 10.06 15.60
C ASP A 54 -4.60 9.27 14.28
N SER A 55 -5.40 9.66 13.25
CA SER A 55 -5.26 9.06 11.92
C SER A 55 -3.91 9.40 11.27
N GLN A 56 -3.43 10.62 11.43
CA GLN A 56 -2.13 11.02 10.91
C GLN A 56 -0.98 10.26 11.57
N GLU A 57 -1.05 10.04 12.88
CA GLU A 57 -0.04 9.24 13.59
C GLU A 57 0.04 7.81 13.05
N GLU A 58 -1.09 7.14 12.83
CA GLU A 58 -1.13 5.79 12.26
C GLU A 58 -0.64 5.75 10.80
N ILE A 59 -1.07 6.72 9.97
CA ILE A 59 -0.61 6.83 8.58
C ILE A 59 0.91 7.06 8.55
N ASN A 60 1.43 7.94 9.41
CA ASN A 60 2.86 8.26 9.44
C ASN A 60 3.72 7.08 9.89
N LYS A 61 3.24 6.25 10.82
CA LYS A 61 3.93 5.00 11.21
C LYS A 61 4.13 4.08 10.00
N GLU A 62 3.07 3.85 9.21
CA GLU A 62 3.15 3.04 8.01
C GLU A 62 4.07 3.68 6.95
N TYR A 63 3.92 4.97 6.72
CA TYR A 63 4.72 5.74 5.77
C TYR A 63 6.23 5.62 6.06
N ILE A 64 6.65 5.82 7.30
CA ILE A 64 8.06 5.72 7.71
C ILE A 64 8.61 4.31 7.43
N ILE A 65 7.84 3.26 7.75
CA ILE A 65 8.25 1.86 7.50
C ILE A 65 8.45 1.61 6.00
N LEU A 66 7.51 2.03 5.16
CA LEU A 66 7.57 1.80 3.72
C LEU A 66 8.63 2.68 3.05
N LYS A 67 8.82 3.93 3.50
CA LYS A 67 9.92 4.80 3.04
C LYS A 67 11.28 4.18 3.34
N LYS A 68 11.48 3.65 4.53
CA LYS A 68 12.72 2.94 4.87
C LYS A 68 12.94 1.72 3.95
N ALA A 69 11.89 0.98 3.64
CA ALA A 69 11.97 -0.14 2.70
C ALA A 69 12.34 0.34 1.29
N GLN A 70 11.75 1.44 0.82
CA GLN A 70 12.11 2.07 -0.45
C GLN A 70 13.58 2.47 -0.49
N ASP A 71 14.05 3.21 0.53
CA ASP A 71 15.41 3.77 0.57
C ASP A 71 16.48 2.68 0.60
N LEU A 72 16.18 1.53 1.20
CA LEU A 72 17.10 0.38 1.29
C LEU A 72 17.13 -0.47 0.02
N ASN A 73 16.03 -0.54 -0.74
CA ASN A 73 15.87 -1.55 -1.81
C ASN A 73 15.70 -0.94 -3.20
N ILE A 74 15.37 0.34 -3.32
CA ILE A 74 15.10 0.97 -4.63
C ILE A 74 16.16 2.02 -4.95
N LYS A 75 16.95 1.77 -6.00
CA LYS A 75 17.83 2.80 -6.56
C LYS A 75 16.99 3.82 -7.31
N SER A 76 17.02 5.06 -6.84
CA SER A 76 16.31 6.16 -7.48
C SER A 76 16.99 6.55 -8.80
N SER A 77 16.24 6.52 -9.91
CA SER A 77 16.61 7.09 -11.20
C SER A 77 15.60 8.16 -11.59
N GLU A 78 15.93 9.01 -12.56
CA GLU A 78 14.97 10.02 -13.03
C GLU A 78 13.70 9.38 -13.60
N LYS A 79 13.82 8.23 -14.27
CA LYS A 79 12.65 7.48 -14.78
C LYS A 79 11.76 6.98 -13.63
N ILE A 80 12.35 6.42 -12.56
CA ILE A 80 11.57 5.99 -11.38
C ILE A 80 10.91 7.17 -10.67
N LYS A 81 11.59 8.30 -10.56
CA LYS A 81 11.00 9.52 -10.00
C LYS A 81 9.82 10.04 -10.85
N GLN A 82 9.93 9.96 -12.17
CA GLN A 82 8.85 10.31 -13.08
C GLN A 82 7.64 9.38 -12.86
N LEU A 83 7.84 8.06 -12.89
CA LEU A 83 6.77 7.08 -12.68
C LEU A 83 6.13 7.22 -11.30
N PHE A 84 6.90 7.57 -10.27
CA PHE A 84 6.36 7.87 -8.94
C PHE A 84 5.45 9.10 -8.95
N ARG A 85 5.80 10.16 -9.68
CA ARG A 85 4.91 11.33 -9.84
C ARG A 85 3.63 10.96 -10.59
N GLU A 86 3.75 10.18 -11.66
CA GLU A 86 2.61 9.75 -12.47
C GLU A 86 1.64 8.87 -11.66
N ILE A 87 2.13 7.89 -10.89
CA ILE A 87 1.26 7.04 -10.06
C ILE A 87 0.60 7.85 -8.95
N LYS A 88 1.30 8.82 -8.36
CA LYS A 88 0.74 9.73 -7.36
C LYS A 88 -0.38 10.59 -7.95
N GLU A 89 -0.22 11.11 -9.15
CA GLU A 89 -1.27 11.86 -9.85
C GLU A 89 -2.51 11.00 -10.10
N VAL A 90 -2.33 9.77 -10.58
CA VAL A 90 -3.43 8.82 -10.76
C VAL A 90 -4.14 8.54 -9.44
N ASN A 91 -3.41 8.35 -8.35
CA ASN A 91 -3.99 8.11 -7.03
C ASN A 91 -4.72 9.35 -6.47
N GLN A 92 -4.24 10.56 -6.76
CA GLN A 92 -4.97 11.80 -6.43
C GLN A 92 -6.29 11.89 -7.20
N ASN A 93 -6.27 11.59 -8.48
CA ASN A 93 -7.49 11.56 -9.30
C ASN A 93 -8.49 10.54 -8.77
N LEU A 94 -8.03 9.33 -8.43
CA LEU A 94 -8.87 8.30 -7.80
C LEU A 94 -9.47 8.77 -6.49
N TRP A 95 -8.70 9.42 -5.62
CA TRP A 95 -9.19 9.98 -4.37
C TRP A 95 -10.36 10.96 -4.60
N GLU A 96 -10.23 11.85 -5.57
CA GLU A 96 -11.26 12.83 -5.88
C GLU A 96 -12.51 12.20 -6.53
N VAL A 97 -12.31 11.29 -7.48
CA VAL A 97 -13.39 10.55 -8.13
C VAL A 97 -14.19 9.75 -7.10
N GLU A 98 -13.52 9.03 -6.22
CA GLU A 98 -14.12 8.24 -5.16
C GLU A 98 -14.94 9.10 -4.18
N ASN A 99 -14.47 10.29 -3.82
CA ASN A 99 -15.22 11.22 -3.00
C ASN A 99 -16.47 11.74 -3.71
N ARG A 100 -16.36 12.06 -5.00
CA ARG A 100 -17.49 12.53 -5.80
C ARG A 100 -18.55 11.45 -6.01
N ILE A 101 -18.16 10.18 -6.17
CA ILE A 101 -19.07 9.03 -6.22
C ILE A 101 -19.87 8.93 -4.91
N ARG A 102 -19.20 9.03 -3.76
CA ARG A 102 -19.85 9.01 -2.43
C ARG A 102 -20.81 10.18 -2.25
N MET A 103 -20.53 11.32 -2.85
CA MET A 103 -21.47 12.46 -2.85
C MET A 103 -22.70 12.19 -3.73
N CYS A 104 -22.56 11.51 -4.87
CA CYS A 104 -23.69 11.06 -5.67
C CYS A 104 -24.53 10.05 -4.89
N GLU A 105 -23.90 9.07 -4.23
CA GLU A 105 -24.59 8.10 -3.37
C GLU A 105 -25.37 8.77 -2.24
N LYS A 106 -24.75 9.73 -1.55
CA LYS A 106 -25.41 10.51 -0.49
C LYS A 106 -26.66 11.25 -0.98
N LYS A 107 -26.64 11.74 -2.23
CA LYS A 107 -27.75 12.47 -2.87
C LYS A 107 -28.71 11.54 -3.61
N LYS A 108 -28.42 10.24 -3.70
CA LYS A 108 -29.17 9.28 -4.54
C LYS A 108 -29.23 9.70 -6.02
N ASP A 109 -28.19 10.40 -6.50
CA ASP A 109 -28.03 10.84 -7.89
C ASP A 109 -27.17 9.84 -8.66
N PHE A 110 -27.81 8.95 -9.41
CA PHE A 110 -27.18 7.92 -10.23
C PHE A 110 -27.26 8.22 -11.72
N GLY A 111 -27.43 9.50 -12.08
CA GLY A 111 -27.51 9.96 -13.46
C GLY A 111 -26.17 9.96 -14.18
N LYS A 112 -26.08 10.70 -15.29
CA LYS A 112 -24.92 10.77 -16.19
C LYS A 112 -23.60 11.00 -15.45
N LYS A 113 -23.59 11.90 -14.48
CA LYS A 113 -22.40 12.24 -13.69
C LYS A 113 -21.86 11.04 -12.89
N PHE A 114 -22.76 10.26 -12.28
CA PHE A 114 -22.38 9.04 -11.56
C PHE A 114 -21.74 8.03 -12.50
N ILE A 115 -22.34 7.83 -13.69
CA ILE A 115 -21.80 6.92 -14.71
C ILE A 115 -20.40 7.35 -15.17
N GLU A 116 -20.20 8.64 -15.46
CA GLU A 116 -18.89 9.18 -15.85
C GLU A 116 -17.83 8.98 -14.77
N LEU A 117 -18.16 9.24 -13.50
CA LEU A 117 -17.27 9.03 -12.37
C LEU A 117 -16.94 7.54 -12.17
N SER A 118 -17.94 6.66 -12.27
CA SER A 118 -17.74 5.22 -12.16
C SER A 118 -16.82 4.68 -13.26
N ARG A 119 -16.98 5.19 -14.49
CA ARG A 119 -16.06 4.88 -15.58
C ARG A 119 -14.64 5.37 -15.31
N ALA A 120 -14.48 6.56 -14.74
CA ALA A 120 -13.17 7.11 -14.40
C ALA A 120 -12.40 6.22 -13.39
N VAL A 121 -13.09 5.47 -12.52
CA VAL A 121 -12.44 4.55 -11.56
C VAL A 121 -11.64 3.48 -12.29
N TYR A 122 -12.26 2.73 -13.21
CA TYR A 122 -11.54 1.64 -13.86
C TYR A 122 -10.49 2.13 -14.85
N PHE A 123 -10.71 3.23 -15.58
CA PHE A 123 -9.67 3.83 -16.42
C PHE A 123 -8.43 4.26 -15.63
N ASN A 124 -8.61 4.90 -14.48
CA ASN A 124 -7.49 5.28 -13.63
C ASN A 124 -6.80 4.04 -13.00
N ASN A 125 -7.56 3.03 -12.62
CA ASN A 125 -6.98 1.77 -12.10
C ASN A 125 -6.15 1.05 -13.17
N ASP A 126 -6.56 1.06 -14.43
CA ASP A 126 -5.78 0.47 -15.52
C ASP A 126 -4.49 1.26 -15.78
N LYS A 127 -4.57 2.59 -15.79
CA LYS A 127 -3.37 3.44 -15.86
C LYS A 127 -2.42 3.16 -14.70
N ARG A 128 -2.95 3.05 -13.48
CA ARG A 128 -2.17 2.69 -12.27
C ARG A 128 -1.48 1.35 -12.41
N ALA A 129 -2.19 0.33 -12.90
CA ALA A 129 -1.64 -0.99 -13.12
C ALA A 129 -0.49 -0.99 -14.16
N LYS A 130 -0.63 -0.24 -15.25
CA LYS A 130 0.44 -0.08 -16.25
C LYS A 130 1.69 0.57 -15.65
N ILE A 131 1.55 1.64 -14.87
CA ILE A 131 2.68 2.31 -14.22
C ILE A 131 3.37 1.36 -13.23
N LYS A 132 2.61 0.61 -12.42
CA LYS A 132 3.17 -0.39 -11.50
C LYS A 132 3.95 -1.47 -12.25
N SER A 133 3.42 -1.96 -13.38
CA SER A 133 4.10 -2.93 -14.23
C SER A 133 5.42 -2.38 -14.77
N GLU A 134 5.44 -1.14 -15.28
CA GLU A 134 6.66 -0.50 -15.79
C GLU A 134 7.72 -0.32 -14.68
N ILE A 135 7.30 0.08 -13.47
CA ILE A 135 8.20 0.14 -12.30
C ILE A 135 8.79 -1.23 -11.99
N ASN A 136 7.96 -2.28 -11.99
CA ASN A 136 8.39 -3.64 -11.71
C ASN A 136 9.41 -4.15 -12.73
N GLU A 137 9.21 -3.85 -14.01
CA GLU A 137 10.13 -4.22 -15.08
C GLU A 137 11.48 -3.52 -14.95
N ILE A 138 11.48 -2.20 -14.74
CA ILE A 138 12.72 -1.40 -14.60
C ILE A 138 13.53 -1.84 -13.37
N LEU A 139 12.87 -2.19 -12.28
CA LEU A 139 13.52 -2.56 -11.02
C LEU A 139 13.72 -4.08 -10.86
N GLY A 140 13.29 -4.88 -11.84
CA GLY A 140 13.45 -6.32 -11.81
C GLY A 140 12.71 -7.01 -10.65
N SER A 141 11.49 -6.56 -10.34
CA SER A 141 10.69 -7.17 -9.27
C SER A 141 10.46 -8.66 -9.50
N ASN A 142 10.72 -9.47 -8.47
CA ASN A 142 10.47 -10.90 -8.50
C ASN A 142 8.98 -11.23 -8.59
N ILE A 143 8.15 -10.46 -7.85
CA ILE A 143 6.68 -10.59 -7.86
C ILE A 143 6.10 -9.56 -8.82
N LYS A 144 5.14 -10.01 -9.65
CA LYS A 144 4.39 -9.16 -10.60
C LYS A 144 2.90 -9.40 -10.40
N GLU A 145 2.14 -8.31 -10.30
CA GLU A 145 0.68 -8.38 -10.33
C GLU A 145 0.22 -8.69 -11.76
N ILE A 146 -0.59 -9.72 -11.91
CA ILE A 146 -1.20 -10.06 -13.19
C ILE A 146 -2.68 -9.71 -13.12
N LYS A 147 -3.15 -8.94 -14.10
CA LYS A 147 -4.57 -8.57 -14.26
C LYS A 147 -5.06 -9.03 -15.62
N GLN A 148 -6.26 -9.56 -15.62
CA GLN A 148 -6.98 -9.90 -16.85
C GLN A 148 -8.40 -9.39 -16.73
N TYR A 149 -8.77 -8.50 -17.63
CA TYR A 149 -10.11 -7.92 -17.72
C TYR A 149 -10.69 -8.18 -19.10
N ALA A 150 -12.02 -7.98 -19.24
CA ALA A 150 -12.65 -7.94 -20.55
C ALA A 150 -12.13 -6.72 -21.31
N ASP A 151 -11.98 -6.86 -22.62
CA ASP A 151 -11.65 -5.76 -23.53
C ASP A 151 -12.84 -4.79 -23.62
N TYR A 152 -12.57 -3.49 -23.68
CA TYR A 152 -13.60 -2.43 -23.80
C TYR A 152 -13.11 -1.23 -24.61
#